data_fdc31115e2c129f04e30ece3755b6a66
#
_entry.id   fdc31115e2c129f04e30ece3755b6a66
#
_cell.length_a   1.000
_cell.length_b   1.000
_cell.length_c   1.000
_cell.angle_alpha   90.00
_cell.angle_beta   90.00
_cell.angle_gamma   90.00
#
_symmetry.space_group_name_H-M   'P 1'
#
loop_
_entity.id
_entity.type
_entity.pdbx_description
1 polymer ?
#
loop_
_entity_poly.entity_id
_entity_poly.type
_entity_poly.pdbx_seq_one_letter_code
_entity_poly.pdbx_strand_id
1 'polypeptide(L)'
;MRVYLHHLVWETDKEGFKKRINEYLTIADKHHISTIFVFLDDCWNPVYQAGKQPEPQPGVHNSGWARDPGDLYYKGDTAVILPVLESYVKDILITFKDDKRIVLWDLYNEPGGSGGYRYGERSLPLLQKIFTWGRTVNPSQPLSAGVWDMSLTNLNKFQLENSDVITYHTYEGVNSHQQLIDTLKQYGRPMICTEYMARTQNSTFQDIMPMLKRENIGAINWGLVAGKTNTIFAWDTPLPDVVEPPLWFHDIFRSDGTPYSTEEVECIRSLTK
;
A
#
# COMPACT_ATOMS: atom_id res chain seq x y z
N MET A 1 -0.39 4.86 -9.83
CA MET A 1 -1.14 4.80 -8.53
C MET A 1 -0.91 3.46 -7.87
N ARG A 2 -0.99 3.36 -6.53
CA ARG A 2 -0.98 2.11 -5.77
C ARG A 2 -2.39 1.83 -5.26
N VAL A 3 -2.97 0.66 -5.61
CA VAL A 3 -4.40 0.35 -5.44
C VAL A 3 -4.55 -1.01 -4.80
N TYR A 4 -5.34 -1.08 -3.73
CA TYR A 4 -5.56 -2.31 -2.96
C TYR A 4 -6.69 -3.13 -3.54
N LEU A 5 -6.45 -4.43 -3.66
CA LEU A 5 -7.44 -5.45 -3.97
C LEU A 5 -7.90 -6.11 -2.66
N HIS A 6 -8.97 -6.94 -2.72
CA HIS A 6 -9.44 -7.67 -1.54
C HIS A 6 -10.08 -8.99 -1.97
N HIS A 7 -9.62 -10.11 -1.37
CA HIS A 7 -10.10 -11.45 -1.76
C HIS A 7 -11.62 -11.62 -1.62
N LEU A 8 -12.24 -11.03 -0.59
CA LEU A 8 -13.69 -11.14 -0.37
C LEU A 8 -14.51 -10.55 -1.52
N VAL A 9 -14.04 -9.42 -2.10
CA VAL A 9 -14.69 -8.82 -3.27
C VAL A 9 -14.56 -9.72 -4.49
N TRP A 10 -13.39 -10.32 -4.69
CA TRP A 10 -13.16 -11.31 -5.72
C TRP A 10 -14.02 -12.57 -5.50
N GLU A 11 -14.09 -13.10 -4.30
CA GLU A 11 -14.86 -14.30 -3.98
C GLU A 11 -16.37 -14.11 -4.23
N THR A 12 -16.87 -12.91 -3.91
CA THR A 12 -18.29 -12.55 -4.09
C THR A 12 -18.69 -12.47 -5.58
N ASP A 13 -17.82 -11.95 -6.44
CA ASP A 13 -18.11 -11.74 -7.87
C ASP A 13 -16.79 -11.70 -8.67
N LYS A 14 -16.26 -12.87 -9.00
CA LYS A 14 -14.95 -13.04 -9.67
C LYS A 14 -14.88 -12.32 -11.01
N GLU A 15 -15.86 -12.53 -11.86
CA GLU A 15 -15.87 -11.95 -13.22
C GLU A 15 -16.12 -10.45 -13.18
N GLY A 16 -17.05 -9.98 -12.37
CA GLY A 16 -17.29 -8.56 -12.18
C GLY A 16 -16.10 -7.85 -11.54
N PHE A 17 -15.38 -8.50 -10.63
CA PHE A 17 -14.15 -7.95 -10.03
C PHE A 17 -13.06 -7.73 -11.09
N LYS A 18 -12.78 -8.74 -11.93
CA LYS A 18 -11.83 -8.61 -13.05
C LYS A 18 -12.25 -7.55 -14.05
N LYS A 19 -13.56 -7.46 -14.36
CA LYS A 19 -14.09 -6.41 -15.22
C LYS A 19 -13.85 -5.02 -14.64
N ARG A 20 -14.12 -4.79 -13.36
CA ARG A 20 -13.86 -3.50 -12.67
C ARG A 20 -12.37 -3.14 -12.64
N ILE A 21 -11.48 -4.11 -12.43
CA ILE A 21 -10.03 -3.90 -12.56
C ILE A 21 -9.68 -3.42 -13.97
N ASN A 22 -10.19 -4.07 -15.00
CA ASN A 22 -9.92 -3.67 -16.39
C ASN A 22 -10.50 -2.29 -16.72
N GLU A 23 -11.68 -1.96 -16.23
CA GLU A 23 -12.29 -0.63 -16.39
C GLU A 23 -11.45 0.46 -15.72
N TYR A 24 -11.00 0.21 -14.48
CA TYR A 24 -10.08 1.08 -13.75
C TYR A 24 -8.78 1.30 -14.54
N LEU A 25 -8.13 0.22 -14.97
CA LEU A 25 -6.90 0.30 -15.76
C LEU A 25 -7.07 1.09 -17.05
N THR A 26 -8.23 0.95 -17.72
CA THR A 26 -8.54 1.70 -18.94
C THR A 26 -8.68 3.20 -18.66
N ILE A 27 -9.29 3.58 -17.54
CA ILE A 27 -9.39 4.98 -17.13
C ILE A 27 -8.02 5.53 -16.74
N ALA A 28 -7.25 4.81 -15.94
CA ALA A 28 -5.91 5.21 -15.50
C ALA A 28 -4.97 5.41 -16.70
N ASP A 29 -4.95 4.46 -17.64
CA ASP A 29 -4.11 4.52 -18.85
C ASP A 29 -4.46 5.71 -19.74
N LYS A 30 -5.76 6.03 -19.91
CA LYS A 30 -6.21 7.24 -20.62
C LYS A 30 -5.61 8.53 -20.02
N HIS A 31 -5.28 8.52 -18.75
CA HIS A 31 -4.65 9.63 -18.05
C HIS A 31 -3.14 9.44 -17.85
N HIS A 32 -2.52 8.46 -18.53
CA HIS A 32 -1.10 8.13 -18.42
C HIS A 32 -0.67 7.76 -16.99
N ILE A 33 -1.56 7.11 -16.25
CA ILE A 33 -1.33 6.66 -14.88
C ILE A 33 -1.10 5.16 -14.87
N SER A 34 0.13 4.74 -14.60
CA SER A 34 0.47 3.34 -14.36
C SER A 34 0.02 2.88 -12.98
N THR A 35 -0.24 1.59 -12.82
CA THR A 35 -0.81 1.02 -11.60
C THR A 35 0.11 0.01 -10.94
N ILE A 36 0.19 0.06 -9.62
CA ILE A 36 0.67 -1.01 -8.73
C ILE A 36 -0.55 -1.55 -8.00
N PHE A 37 -0.82 -2.85 -8.11
CA PHE A 37 -1.86 -3.49 -7.31
C PHE A 37 -1.27 -4.15 -6.08
N VAL A 38 -1.97 -4.00 -4.95
CA VAL A 38 -1.65 -4.64 -3.67
C VAL A 38 -2.63 -5.77 -3.41
N PHE A 39 -2.14 -6.98 -3.10
CA PHE A 39 -3.00 -8.13 -2.85
C PHE A 39 -3.43 -8.26 -1.39
N LEU A 40 -2.47 -8.42 -0.47
CA LEU A 40 -2.72 -8.63 0.95
C LEU A 40 -2.30 -7.41 1.77
N ASP A 41 -2.89 -7.27 2.96
CA ASP A 41 -2.65 -6.12 3.84
C ASP A 41 -2.83 -6.50 5.31
N ASP A 42 -1.86 -6.20 6.16
CA ASP A 42 -1.94 -6.44 7.61
C ASP A 42 -2.29 -5.17 8.42
N CYS A 43 -2.78 -4.11 7.77
CA CYS A 43 -3.04 -2.83 8.43
C CYS A 43 -4.50 -2.66 8.85
N TRP A 44 -4.72 -2.07 10.02
CA TRP A 44 -6.00 -1.64 10.59
C TRP A 44 -6.98 -2.77 10.93
N ASN A 45 -8.24 -2.71 10.47
CA ASN A 45 -9.30 -3.57 10.99
C ASN A 45 -9.17 -5.01 10.49
N PRO A 46 -9.05 -5.98 11.39
CA PRO A 46 -8.88 -7.40 11.03
C PRO A 46 -10.20 -8.10 10.69
N VAL A 47 -11.34 -7.45 10.92
CA VAL A 47 -12.68 -7.99 10.71
C VAL A 47 -13.42 -7.17 9.65
N TYR A 48 -13.99 -7.83 8.69
CA TYR A 48 -14.70 -7.23 7.57
C TYR A 48 -15.85 -8.12 7.11
N GLN A 49 -16.73 -7.59 6.26
CA GLN A 49 -17.89 -8.32 5.72
C GLN A 49 -18.12 -7.96 4.26
N ALA A 50 -18.81 -8.82 3.53
CA ALA A 50 -19.27 -8.53 2.18
C ALA A 50 -20.38 -7.47 2.19
N GLY A 51 -20.48 -6.70 1.10
CA GLY A 51 -21.52 -5.70 0.89
C GLY A 51 -21.16 -4.31 1.41
N LYS A 52 -22.16 -3.57 1.88
CA LYS A 52 -21.96 -2.19 2.34
C LYS A 52 -21.09 -2.18 3.59
N GLN A 53 -19.96 -1.47 3.48
CA GLN A 53 -19.07 -1.28 4.61
C GLN A 53 -19.65 -0.26 5.61
N PRO A 54 -19.34 -0.39 6.91
CA PRO A 54 -19.71 0.62 7.91
C PRO A 54 -19.08 1.97 7.57
N GLU A 55 -19.72 3.05 7.99
CA GLU A 55 -19.13 4.37 7.88
C GLU A 55 -17.88 4.47 8.79
N PRO A 56 -16.83 5.16 8.37
CA PRO A 56 -15.65 5.35 9.19
C PRO A 56 -15.98 6.20 10.42
N GLN A 57 -15.24 5.99 11.51
CA GLN A 57 -15.36 6.80 12.71
C GLN A 57 -14.80 8.20 12.44
N PRO A 58 -15.56 9.27 12.72
CA PRO A 58 -15.08 10.64 12.53
C PRO A 58 -13.76 10.88 13.26
N GLY A 59 -12.84 11.60 12.63
CA GLY A 59 -11.55 11.97 13.22
C GLY A 59 -10.58 10.82 13.51
N VAL A 60 -10.90 9.59 13.06
CA VAL A 60 -10.06 8.41 13.29
C VAL A 60 -9.50 7.91 11.96
N HIS A 61 -8.19 8.00 11.83
CA HIS A 61 -7.43 7.58 10.66
C HIS A 61 -7.72 6.12 10.28
N ASN A 62 -8.03 5.87 9.00
CA ASN A 62 -8.26 4.54 8.43
C ASN A 62 -9.27 3.67 9.22
N SER A 63 -10.18 4.27 10.00
CA SER A 63 -11.10 3.52 10.85
C SER A 63 -12.07 2.60 10.08
N GLY A 64 -12.31 2.87 8.80
CA GLY A 64 -13.08 2.02 7.89
C GLY A 64 -12.22 1.09 7.02
N TRP A 65 -10.88 1.14 7.14
CA TRP A 65 -9.99 0.33 6.33
C TRP A 65 -9.97 -1.12 6.83
N ALA A 66 -10.09 -2.08 5.94
CA ALA A 66 -10.12 -3.51 6.25
C ALA A 66 -8.87 -4.22 5.74
N ARG A 67 -8.29 -5.08 6.58
CA ARG A 67 -7.16 -5.96 6.23
C ARG A 67 -7.58 -7.05 5.25
N ASP A 68 -6.61 -7.62 4.58
CA ASP A 68 -6.77 -8.83 3.79
C ASP A 68 -5.57 -9.78 4.03
N PRO A 69 -5.75 -10.98 4.59
CA PRO A 69 -6.99 -11.65 4.99
C PRO A 69 -7.41 -11.45 6.46
N GLY A 70 -6.68 -10.66 7.25
CA GLY A 70 -7.04 -10.33 8.61
C GLY A 70 -7.25 -11.56 9.53
N ASP A 71 -8.26 -11.48 10.40
CA ASP A 71 -8.54 -12.52 11.40
C ASP A 71 -8.92 -13.88 10.79
N LEU A 72 -9.37 -13.93 9.54
CA LEU A 72 -9.64 -15.21 8.86
C LEU A 72 -8.39 -16.07 8.75
N TYR A 73 -7.21 -15.47 8.57
CA TYR A 73 -5.95 -16.19 8.56
C TYR A 73 -5.37 -16.38 9.97
N TYR A 74 -5.34 -15.32 10.78
CA TYR A 74 -4.59 -15.35 12.06
C TYR A 74 -5.34 -16.02 13.21
N LYS A 75 -6.67 -16.08 13.15
CA LYS A 75 -7.53 -16.68 14.18
C LYS A 75 -8.45 -17.77 13.64
N GLY A 76 -8.64 -17.83 12.32
CA GLY A 76 -9.47 -18.82 11.65
C GLY A 76 -8.72 -20.12 11.33
N ASP A 77 -9.37 -20.95 10.52
CA ASP A 77 -8.79 -22.19 10.00
C ASP A 77 -8.00 -21.91 8.70
N THR A 78 -6.69 -22.00 8.80
CA THR A 78 -5.81 -21.78 7.65
C THR A 78 -6.02 -22.81 6.52
N ALA A 79 -6.51 -24.00 6.83
CA ALA A 79 -6.85 -25.00 5.80
C ALA A 79 -8.03 -24.56 4.93
N VAL A 80 -8.89 -23.69 5.42
CA VAL A 80 -10.02 -23.12 4.67
C VAL A 80 -9.59 -21.88 3.88
N ILE A 81 -8.91 -20.92 4.52
CA ILE A 81 -8.63 -19.64 3.87
C ILE A 81 -7.47 -19.69 2.86
N LEU A 82 -6.45 -20.51 3.09
CA LEU A 82 -5.29 -20.56 2.18
C LEU A 82 -5.63 -20.98 0.74
N PRO A 83 -6.48 -22.00 0.49
CA PRO A 83 -6.91 -22.32 -0.88
C PRO A 83 -7.68 -21.19 -1.56
N VAL A 84 -8.45 -20.40 -0.81
CA VAL A 84 -9.19 -19.24 -1.33
C VAL A 84 -8.21 -18.14 -1.74
N LEU A 85 -7.25 -17.80 -0.87
CA LEU A 85 -6.22 -16.81 -1.17
C LEU A 85 -5.34 -17.22 -2.35
N GLU A 86 -4.94 -18.49 -2.42
CA GLU A 86 -4.17 -19.00 -3.57
C GLU A 86 -4.94 -18.85 -4.87
N SER A 87 -6.22 -19.23 -4.87
CA SER A 87 -7.10 -19.13 -6.04
C SER A 87 -7.27 -17.67 -6.46
N TYR A 88 -7.49 -16.76 -5.51
CA TYR A 88 -7.63 -15.34 -5.73
C TYR A 88 -6.37 -14.74 -6.38
N VAL A 89 -5.21 -14.93 -5.75
CA VAL A 89 -3.94 -14.38 -6.23
C VAL A 89 -3.61 -14.91 -7.61
N LYS A 90 -3.72 -16.22 -7.82
CA LYS A 90 -3.42 -16.83 -9.11
C LYS A 90 -4.39 -16.40 -10.21
N ASP A 91 -5.72 -16.33 -9.95
CA ASP A 91 -6.70 -15.90 -10.94
C ASP A 91 -6.44 -14.47 -11.43
N ILE A 92 -6.18 -13.55 -10.51
CA ILE A 92 -5.87 -12.14 -10.87
C ILE A 92 -4.53 -12.05 -11.62
N LEU A 93 -3.49 -12.70 -11.13
CA LEU A 93 -2.18 -12.69 -11.80
C LEU A 93 -2.26 -13.31 -13.21
N ILE A 94 -2.93 -14.45 -13.39
CA ILE A 94 -3.12 -15.11 -14.70
C ILE A 94 -3.88 -14.19 -15.66
N THR A 95 -4.94 -13.54 -15.16
CA THR A 95 -5.79 -12.65 -15.98
C THR A 95 -5.00 -11.45 -16.53
N PHE A 96 -4.10 -10.88 -15.72
CA PHE A 96 -3.41 -9.63 -16.05
C PHE A 96 -1.88 -9.78 -16.19
N LYS A 97 -1.34 -11.00 -16.30
CA LYS A 97 0.10 -11.29 -16.29
C LYS A 97 0.94 -10.56 -17.34
N ASP A 98 0.33 -10.13 -18.45
CA ASP A 98 1.01 -9.46 -19.55
C ASP A 98 0.48 -8.03 -19.78
N ASP A 99 -0.33 -7.50 -18.86
CA ASP A 99 -0.94 -6.18 -18.98
C ASP A 99 0.07 -5.07 -18.66
N LYS A 100 0.44 -4.28 -19.67
CA LYS A 100 1.47 -3.24 -19.56
C LYS A 100 1.04 -2.00 -18.76
N ARG A 101 -0.25 -1.88 -18.43
CA ARG A 101 -0.77 -0.81 -17.57
C ARG A 101 -0.42 -1.05 -16.10
N ILE A 102 -0.05 -2.29 -15.74
CA ILE A 102 0.42 -2.70 -14.42
C ILE A 102 1.94 -2.74 -14.44
N VAL A 103 2.59 -1.96 -13.58
CA VAL A 103 4.05 -1.84 -13.53
C VAL A 103 4.68 -2.71 -12.46
N LEU A 104 3.92 -3.13 -11.46
CA LEU A 104 4.39 -3.96 -10.35
C LEU A 104 3.20 -4.59 -9.63
N TRP A 105 3.38 -5.80 -9.12
CA TRP A 105 2.49 -6.43 -8.15
C TRP A 105 3.11 -6.34 -6.76
N ASP A 106 2.45 -5.61 -5.87
CA ASP A 106 2.77 -5.56 -4.45
C ASP A 106 1.99 -6.69 -3.75
N LEU A 107 2.70 -7.72 -3.37
CA LEU A 107 2.08 -8.95 -2.90
C LEU A 107 1.50 -8.81 -1.49
N TYR A 108 2.12 -7.97 -0.64
CA TYR A 108 1.71 -7.84 0.74
C TYR A 108 2.10 -6.48 1.33
N ASN A 109 1.11 -5.68 1.67
CA ASN A 109 1.30 -4.41 2.37
C ASN A 109 1.61 -4.66 3.85
N GLU A 110 2.71 -4.10 4.33
CA GLU A 110 3.11 -4.07 5.74
C GLU A 110 2.89 -5.40 6.47
N PRO A 111 3.45 -6.51 5.98
CA PRO A 111 3.33 -7.78 6.68
C PRO A 111 3.88 -7.65 8.10
N GLY A 112 3.16 -8.22 9.06
CA GLY A 112 3.45 -8.06 10.49
C GLY A 112 2.47 -7.14 11.22
N GLY A 113 1.77 -6.28 10.50
CA GLY A 113 0.63 -5.52 10.97
C GLY A 113 0.94 -4.22 11.70
N SER A 114 0.07 -3.25 11.50
CA SER A 114 0.08 -1.94 12.15
C SER A 114 -1.30 -1.62 12.77
N GLY A 115 -1.49 -0.41 13.27
CA GLY A 115 -2.80 0.07 13.72
C GLY A 115 -3.37 -0.69 14.92
N GLY A 116 -2.56 -1.03 15.92
CA GLY A 116 -2.99 -1.66 17.16
C GLY A 116 -3.10 -3.20 17.11
N TYR A 117 -2.99 -3.80 15.94
CA TYR A 117 -2.99 -5.24 15.74
C TYR A 117 -1.67 -5.67 15.10
N ARG A 118 -0.71 -6.11 15.91
CA ARG A 118 0.59 -6.56 15.42
C ARG A 118 0.64 -8.09 15.40
N TYR A 119 0.90 -8.63 14.22
CA TYR A 119 1.15 -10.06 14.04
C TYR A 119 2.65 -10.38 14.05
N GLY A 120 3.49 -9.38 13.75
CA GLY A 120 4.94 -9.52 13.71
C GLY A 120 5.39 -10.62 12.74
N GLU A 121 6.40 -11.38 13.12
CA GLU A 121 6.97 -12.46 12.30
C GLU A 121 5.97 -13.59 11.95
N ARG A 122 4.77 -13.61 12.55
CA ARG A 122 3.71 -14.58 12.23
C ARG A 122 3.15 -14.43 10.81
N SER A 123 3.40 -13.28 10.16
CA SER A 123 3.02 -13.05 8.77
C SER A 123 3.96 -13.72 7.76
N LEU A 124 5.15 -14.14 8.18
CA LEU A 124 6.16 -14.73 7.31
C LEU A 124 5.67 -15.97 6.53
N PRO A 125 4.94 -16.94 7.12
CA PRO A 125 4.47 -18.09 6.35
C PRO A 125 3.50 -17.72 5.22
N LEU A 126 2.64 -16.73 5.42
CA LEU A 126 1.72 -16.26 4.37
C LEU A 126 2.48 -15.47 3.29
N LEU A 127 3.43 -14.64 3.69
CA LEU A 127 4.32 -13.92 2.79
C LEU A 127 5.09 -14.89 1.87
N GLN A 128 5.62 -15.98 2.41
CA GLN A 128 6.30 -17.02 1.63
C GLN A 128 5.35 -17.70 0.63
N LYS A 129 4.13 -17.98 1.04
CA LYS A 129 3.11 -18.60 0.16
C LYS A 129 2.73 -17.68 -1.00
N ILE A 130 2.46 -16.41 -0.74
CA ILE A 130 2.02 -15.49 -1.81
C ILE A 130 3.14 -15.27 -2.84
N PHE A 131 4.40 -15.19 -2.43
CA PHE A 131 5.53 -15.18 -3.35
C PHE A 131 5.61 -16.48 -4.18
N THR A 132 5.42 -17.63 -3.54
CA THR A 132 5.39 -18.93 -4.25
C THR A 132 4.28 -18.95 -5.29
N TRP A 133 3.07 -18.51 -4.95
CA TRP A 133 1.95 -18.44 -5.89
C TRP A 133 2.24 -17.49 -7.06
N GLY A 134 2.77 -16.31 -6.76
CA GLY A 134 3.16 -15.33 -7.78
C GLY A 134 4.22 -15.87 -8.73
N ARG A 135 5.29 -16.48 -8.20
CA ARG A 135 6.36 -17.10 -9.01
C ARG A 135 5.84 -18.28 -9.86
N THR A 136 4.86 -19.02 -9.36
CA THR A 136 4.25 -20.12 -10.13
C THR A 136 3.51 -19.59 -11.36
N VAL A 137 2.82 -18.44 -11.26
CA VAL A 137 2.15 -17.79 -12.40
C VAL A 137 3.16 -17.13 -13.34
N ASN A 138 4.26 -16.59 -12.79
CA ASN A 138 5.33 -15.93 -13.53
C ASN A 138 4.83 -14.78 -14.42
N PRO A 139 4.19 -13.74 -13.87
CA PRO A 139 3.75 -12.59 -14.66
C PRO A 139 4.95 -11.83 -15.25
N SER A 140 4.72 -11.06 -16.31
CA SER A 140 5.74 -10.23 -16.92
C SER A 140 6.13 -9.01 -16.07
N GLN A 141 5.26 -8.62 -15.13
CA GLN A 141 5.51 -7.55 -14.18
C GLN A 141 6.33 -8.07 -12.99
N PRO A 142 7.20 -7.23 -12.39
CA PRO A 142 7.92 -7.58 -11.18
C PRO A 142 7.00 -7.81 -9.99
N LEU A 143 7.45 -8.67 -9.06
CA LEU A 143 6.80 -8.96 -7.78
C LEU A 143 7.60 -8.30 -6.66
N SER A 144 6.89 -7.70 -5.69
CA SER A 144 7.49 -7.09 -4.51
C SER A 144 6.59 -7.23 -3.28
N ALA A 145 7.18 -7.05 -2.12
CA ALA A 145 6.48 -6.75 -0.87
C ALA A 145 7.39 -5.82 -0.05
N GLY A 146 6.87 -4.66 0.34
CA GLY A 146 7.66 -3.58 0.91
C GLY A 146 8.09 -3.81 2.35
N VAL A 147 9.36 -3.50 2.68
CA VAL A 147 9.82 -3.40 4.06
C VAL A 147 9.31 -2.11 4.68
N TRP A 148 8.92 -2.15 5.97
CA TRP A 148 8.35 -0.98 6.64
C TRP A 148 8.77 -0.87 8.13
N ASP A 149 8.92 -1.98 8.84
CA ASP A 149 9.39 -2.03 10.24
C ASP A 149 10.71 -2.81 10.29
N MET A 150 11.81 -2.10 10.45
CA MET A 150 13.15 -2.70 10.43
C MET A 150 13.41 -3.66 11.59
N SER A 151 12.55 -3.71 12.60
CA SER A 151 12.62 -4.69 13.69
C SER A 151 12.16 -6.10 13.30
N LEU A 152 11.42 -6.23 12.19
CA LEU A 152 10.89 -7.50 11.65
C LEU A 152 11.96 -8.21 10.79
N THR A 153 13.00 -8.69 11.42
CA THR A 153 14.24 -9.10 10.75
C THR A 153 14.08 -10.26 9.77
N ASN A 154 13.26 -11.28 10.09
CA ASN A 154 13.05 -12.42 9.18
C ASN A 154 12.11 -12.06 8.02
N LEU A 155 11.06 -11.26 8.29
CA LEU A 155 10.19 -10.72 7.25
C LEU A 155 11.00 -9.85 6.28
N ASN A 156 11.75 -8.87 6.79
CA ASN A 156 12.57 -7.97 5.97
C ASN A 156 13.60 -8.72 5.15
N LYS A 157 14.29 -9.70 5.75
CA LYS A 157 15.23 -10.55 5.03
C LYS A 157 14.54 -11.25 3.86
N PHE A 158 13.38 -11.89 4.10
CA PHE A 158 12.66 -12.58 3.06
C PHE A 158 12.18 -11.63 1.94
N GLN A 159 11.61 -10.47 2.30
CA GLN A 159 11.16 -9.44 1.35
C GLN A 159 12.32 -8.97 0.47
N LEU A 160 13.46 -8.62 1.08
CA LEU A 160 14.64 -8.11 0.37
C LEU A 160 15.33 -9.19 -0.50
N GLU A 161 15.27 -10.46 -0.14
CA GLU A 161 15.84 -11.55 -0.94
C GLU A 161 14.95 -11.96 -2.13
N ASN A 162 13.63 -11.78 -2.03
CA ASN A 162 12.67 -12.34 -2.99
C ASN A 162 11.97 -11.31 -3.89
N SER A 163 11.98 -10.01 -3.55
CA SER A 163 11.38 -8.95 -4.36
C SER A 163 12.22 -8.62 -5.58
N ASP A 164 11.63 -8.42 -6.74
CA ASP A 164 12.32 -8.00 -7.97
C ASP A 164 12.69 -6.51 -7.94
N VAL A 165 11.83 -5.70 -7.33
CA VAL A 165 12.02 -4.27 -7.04
C VAL A 165 11.91 -4.11 -5.54
N ILE A 166 12.80 -3.36 -4.91
CA ILE A 166 12.70 -3.07 -3.49
C ILE A 166 11.66 -1.98 -3.28
N THR A 167 10.53 -2.34 -2.66
CA THR A 167 9.56 -1.38 -2.17
C THR A 167 9.75 -1.19 -0.67
N TYR A 168 9.49 0.01 -0.16
CA TYR A 168 9.62 0.30 1.26
C TYR A 168 8.73 1.46 1.70
N HIS A 169 8.42 1.51 3.00
CA HIS A 169 7.75 2.61 3.65
C HIS A 169 8.65 3.25 4.70
N THR A 170 8.61 4.55 4.78
CA THR A 170 9.15 5.28 5.93
C THR A 170 8.55 6.68 6.00
N TYR A 171 8.10 7.05 7.17
CA TYR A 171 7.54 8.37 7.46
C TYR A 171 8.51 9.24 8.28
N GLU A 172 9.76 8.82 8.29
CA GLU A 172 10.84 9.51 8.99
C GLU A 172 11.34 10.74 8.21
N GLY A 173 11.94 11.69 8.92
CA GLY A 173 12.59 12.83 8.32
C GLY A 173 13.83 12.48 7.49
N VAL A 174 14.34 13.45 6.75
CA VAL A 174 15.38 13.29 5.70
C VAL A 174 16.57 12.43 6.13
N ASN A 175 17.12 12.63 7.32
CA ASN A 175 18.34 11.93 7.75
C ASN A 175 18.10 10.43 7.95
N SER A 176 17.03 10.06 8.67
CA SER A 176 16.70 8.66 8.91
C SER A 176 16.26 7.96 7.61
N HIS A 177 15.51 8.67 6.76
CA HIS A 177 15.11 8.17 5.45
C HIS A 177 16.34 7.92 4.55
N GLN A 178 17.32 8.83 4.51
CA GLN A 178 18.55 8.63 3.75
C GLN A 178 19.35 7.42 4.26
N GLN A 179 19.45 7.22 5.57
CA GLN A 179 20.12 6.04 6.15
C GLN A 179 19.45 4.72 5.72
N LEU A 180 18.11 4.71 5.67
CA LEU A 180 17.38 3.55 5.16
C LEU A 180 17.66 3.32 3.67
N ILE A 181 17.67 4.36 2.84
CA ILE A 181 18.04 4.28 1.42
C ILE A 181 19.43 3.68 1.25
N ASP A 182 20.42 4.16 2.01
CA ASP A 182 21.81 3.68 1.94
C ASP A 182 21.92 2.19 2.32
N THR A 183 21.11 1.75 3.28
CA THR A 183 21.00 0.33 3.66
C THR A 183 20.37 -0.49 2.53
N LEU A 184 19.27 -0.03 1.94
CA LEU A 184 18.55 -0.76 0.88
C LEU A 184 19.32 -0.82 -0.43
N LYS A 185 20.11 0.19 -0.76
CA LYS A 185 20.97 0.22 -1.95
C LYS A 185 21.97 -0.95 -2.04
N GLN A 186 22.36 -1.53 -0.91
CA GLN A 186 23.28 -2.67 -0.86
C GLN A 186 22.74 -3.90 -1.61
N TYR A 187 21.44 -3.98 -1.84
CA TYR A 187 20.81 -5.07 -2.58
C TYR A 187 20.88 -4.89 -4.11
N GLY A 188 21.31 -3.74 -4.63
CA GLY A 188 21.60 -3.51 -6.06
C GLY A 188 20.36 -3.63 -6.98
N ARG A 189 19.17 -3.37 -6.49
CA ARG A 189 17.91 -3.42 -7.24
C ARG A 189 17.23 -2.05 -7.33
N PRO A 190 16.37 -1.81 -8.35
CA PRO A 190 15.52 -0.61 -8.39
C PRO A 190 14.69 -0.46 -7.12
N MET A 191 14.42 0.78 -6.70
CA MET A 191 13.71 1.07 -5.47
C MET A 191 12.49 1.96 -5.72
N ILE A 192 11.42 1.73 -4.96
CA ILE A 192 10.23 2.59 -4.89
C ILE A 192 9.87 2.79 -3.42
N CYS A 193 9.85 4.03 -2.97
CA CYS A 193 9.23 4.38 -1.69
C CYS A 193 7.72 4.44 -1.89
N THR A 194 7.01 3.42 -1.42
CA THR A 194 5.59 3.25 -1.66
C THR A 194 4.70 3.96 -0.66
N GLU A 195 5.27 4.46 0.44
CA GLU A 195 4.61 5.37 1.38
C GLU A 195 5.67 6.20 2.12
N TYR A 196 5.52 7.55 2.15
CA TYR A 196 6.53 8.37 2.81
C TYR A 196 6.01 9.64 3.47
N MET A 197 4.94 10.26 3.01
CA MET A 197 4.57 11.60 3.46
C MET A 197 3.63 11.57 4.67
N ALA A 198 4.06 12.19 5.76
CA ALA A 198 3.28 12.42 6.98
C ALA A 198 3.70 13.75 7.61
N ARG A 199 2.88 14.80 7.48
CA ARG A 199 3.27 16.17 7.84
C ARG A 199 3.64 16.32 9.32
N THR A 200 2.92 15.66 10.23
CA THR A 200 3.21 15.74 11.67
C THR A 200 4.47 14.96 12.08
N GLN A 201 5.02 14.13 11.18
CA GLN A 201 6.25 13.37 11.39
C GLN A 201 7.47 14.05 10.73
N ASN A 202 7.34 15.28 10.25
CA ASN A 202 8.36 16.00 9.49
C ASN A 202 8.81 15.26 8.20
N SER A 203 7.95 14.40 7.66
CA SER A 203 8.13 13.77 6.36
C SER A 203 7.23 14.48 5.36
N THR A 204 7.77 15.49 4.67
CA THR A 204 7.00 16.38 3.79
C THR A 204 7.38 16.20 2.33
N PHE A 205 6.54 16.68 1.41
CA PHE A 205 6.87 16.65 -0.03
C PHE A 205 8.12 17.47 -0.33
N GLN A 206 8.26 18.64 0.29
CA GLN A 206 9.36 19.57 0.06
C GLN A 206 10.71 19.00 0.53
N ASP A 207 10.71 18.23 1.61
CA ASP A 207 11.94 17.67 2.18
C ASP A 207 12.32 16.34 1.55
N ILE A 208 11.35 15.46 1.31
CA ILE A 208 11.60 14.06 0.92
C ILE A 208 11.68 13.89 -0.60
N MET A 209 10.77 14.49 -1.39
CA MET A 209 10.76 14.26 -2.84
C MET A 209 12.05 14.66 -3.57
N PRO A 210 12.70 15.81 -3.24
CA PRO A 210 14.00 16.15 -3.85
C PRO A 210 15.08 15.11 -3.59
N MET A 211 15.08 14.52 -2.38
CA MET A 211 15.98 13.42 -2.04
C MET A 211 15.68 12.18 -2.87
N LEU A 212 14.42 11.71 -2.91
CA LEU A 212 14.02 10.54 -3.70
C LEU A 212 14.35 10.71 -5.19
N LYS A 213 14.11 11.92 -5.75
CA LYS A 213 14.48 12.24 -7.14
C LYS A 213 16.00 12.16 -7.36
N ARG A 214 16.81 12.74 -6.47
CA ARG A 214 18.28 12.66 -6.55
C ARG A 214 18.78 11.21 -6.50
N GLU A 215 18.15 10.37 -5.67
CA GLU A 215 18.49 8.97 -5.49
C GLU A 215 17.92 8.05 -6.58
N ASN A 216 17.16 8.61 -7.55
CA ASN A 216 16.44 7.87 -8.60
C ASN A 216 15.48 6.82 -8.04
N ILE A 217 14.72 7.16 -7.01
CA ILE A 217 13.76 6.31 -6.31
C ILE A 217 12.34 6.78 -6.64
N GLY A 218 11.46 5.85 -7.04
CA GLY A 218 10.05 6.15 -7.22
C GLY A 218 9.39 6.58 -5.91
N ALA A 219 8.48 7.56 -5.96
CA ALA A 219 7.83 8.15 -4.79
C ALA A 219 6.31 8.04 -4.88
N ILE A 220 5.70 7.34 -3.93
CA ILE A 220 4.24 7.23 -3.78
C ILE A 220 3.90 7.60 -2.34
N ASN A 221 2.96 8.52 -2.14
CA ASN A 221 2.47 8.86 -0.80
C ASN A 221 1.17 8.10 -0.49
N TRP A 222 0.87 7.94 0.80
CA TRP A 222 -0.42 7.49 1.28
C TRP A 222 -1.38 8.68 1.39
N GLY A 223 -2.63 8.53 0.91
CA GLY A 223 -3.62 9.61 0.86
C GLY A 223 -3.47 10.50 -0.40
N LEU A 224 -4.59 10.73 -1.08
CA LEU A 224 -4.65 11.60 -2.27
C LEU A 224 -5.75 12.64 -2.11
N VAL A 225 -6.98 12.20 -1.83
CA VAL A 225 -8.17 13.03 -1.71
C VAL A 225 -8.86 12.74 -0.40
N ALA A 226 -9.16 13.78 0.38
CA ALA A 226 -9.89 13.66 1.65
C ALA A 226 -11.24 12.94 1.45
N GLY A 227 -11.45 11.87 2.22
CA GLY A 227 -12.62 11.03 2.09
C GLY A 227 -12.78 10.03 3.23
N LYS A 228 -13.39 8.88 2.95
CA LYS A 228 -13.72 7.85 3.94
C LYS A 228 -12.51 7.19 4.63
N THR A 229 -11.33 7.32 4.06
CA THR A 229 -10.08 6.87 4.70
C THR A 229 -9.71 7.69 5.94
N ASN A 230 -10.22 8.93 6.06
CA ASN A 230 -9.86 9.86 7.13
C ASN A 230 -8.35 10.12 7.24
N THR A 231 -7.63 10.05 6.15
CA THR A 231 -6.17 10.18 6.08
C THR A 231 -5.68 11.61 6.26
N ILE A 232 -6.59 12.58 6.41
CA ILE A 232 -6.26 13.92 6.90
C ILE A 232 -5.90 13.94 8.40
N PHE A 233 -6.36 12.95 9.19
CA PHE A 233 -6.05 12.82 10.62
C PHE A 233 -4.82 11.95 10.83
N ALA A 234 -4.05 12.21 11.89
CA ALA A 234 -2.91 11.40 12.27
C ALA A 234 -3.35 10.05 12.87
N TRP A 235 -2.55 9.00 12.66
CA TRP A 235 -2.86 7.64 13.13
C TRP A 235 -2.79 7.48 14.65
N ASP A 236 -2.02 8.31 15.35
CA ASP A 236 -1.73 8.24 16.79
C ASP A 236 -2.53 9.24 17.63
N THR A 237 -3.27 10.14 16.98
CA THR A 237 -3.99 11.23 17.64
C THR A 237 -5.41 11.34 17.09
N PRO A 238 -6.33 10.44 17.51
CA PRO A 238 -7.74 10.54 17.13
C PRO A 238 -8.38 11.85 17.60
N LEU A 239 -9.14 12.50 16.72
CA LEU A 239 -9.84 13.77 16.97
C LEU A 239 -11.33 13.64 16.61
N PRO A 240 -12.13 12.82 17.35
CA PRO A 240 -13.49 12.44 16.95
C PRO A 240 -14.48 13.61 16.84
N ASP A 241 -14.22 14.70 17.56
CA ASP A 241 -15.08 15.89 17.57
C ASP A 241 -14.62 17.00 16.59
N VAL A 242 -13.60 16.70 15.78
CA VAL A 242 -12.99 17.66 14.84
C VAL A 242 -13.32 17.27 13.41
N VAL A 243 -13.88 18.19 12.64
CA VAL A 243 -14.21 17.98 11.22
C VAL A 243 -12.94 18.02 10.34
N GLU A 244 -12.03 18.93 10.64
CA GLU A 244 -10.78 19.12 9.92
C GLU A 244 -9.67 19.42 10.93
N PRO A 245 -8.55 18.64 10.95
CA PRO A 245 -7.45 18.88 11.85
C PRO A 245 -6.69 20.16 11.45
N PRO A 246 -6.00 20.84 12.40
CA PRO A 246 -5.25 22.05 12.10
C PRO A 246 -4.13 21.85 11.08
N LEU A 247 -3.56 20.65 11.03
CA LEU A 247 -2.57 20.22 10.04
C LEU A 247 -3.01 18.86 9.48
N TRP A 248 -3.20 18.79 8.16
CA TRP A 248 -3.53 17.53 7.49
C TRP A 248 -2.37 16.56 7.51
N PHE A 249 -2.68 15.30 7.73
CA PHE A 249 -1.65 14.28 7.88
C PHE A 249 -1.08 13.82 6.54
N HIS A 250 -1.91 13.30 5.62
CA HIS A 250 -1.45 12.75 4.33
C HIS A 250 -2.05 13.42 3.09
N ASP A 251 -3.37 13.64 3.05
CA ASP A 251 -4.05 13.97 1.80
C ASP A 251 -3.55 15.26 1.14
N ILE A 252 -3.57 15.27 -0.19
CA ILE A 252 -3.11 16.38 -1.04
C ILE A 252 -4.28 17.27 -1.44
N PHE A 253 -5.45 16.67 -1.68
CA PHE A 253 -6.62 17.36 -2.20
C PHE A 253 -7.81 17.24 -1.26
N ARG A 254 -8.63 18.28 -1.25
CA ARG A 254 -9.96 18.27 -0.65
C ARG A 254 -10.90 17.41 -1.49
N SER A 255 -12.06 17.05 -0.95
CA SER A 255 -13.07 16.23 -1.63
C SER A 255 -13.61 16.84 -2.93
N ASP A 256 -13.50 18.16 -3.07
CA ASP A 256 -13.87 18.92 -4.29
C ASP A 256 -12.72 19.01 -5.31
N GLY A 257 -11.57 18.43 -5.02
CA GLY A 257 -10.38 18.43 -5.87
C GLY A 257 -9.49 19.68 -5.72
N THR A 258 -9.81 20.60 -4.82
CA THR A 258 -8.92 21.73 -4.52
C THR A 258 -7.73 21.29 -3.68
N PRO A 259 -6.51 21.85 -3.90
CA PRO A 259 -5.35 21.52 -3.08
C PRO A 259 -5.55 21.87 -1.59
N TYR A 260 -5.03 21.02 -0.70
CA TYR A 260 -4.82 21.41 0.70
C TYR A 260 -3.76 22.51 0.79
N SER A 261 -2.61 22.32 0.13
CA SER A 261 -1.55 23.32 -0.03
C SER A 261 -1.17 23.46 -1.50
N THR A 262 -1.23 24.70 -2.02
CA THR A 262 -0.80 25.01 -3.39
C THR A 262 0.70 24.80 -3.54
N GLU A 263 1.49 25.16 -2.53
CA GLU A 263 2.94 25.04 -2.53
C GLU A 263 3.39 23.58 -2.63
N GLU A 264 2.69 22.64 -1.97
CA GLU A 264 2.98 21.21 -2.07
C GLU A 264 2.69 20.70 -3.49
N VAL A 265 1.55 21.06 -4.07
CA VAL A 265 1.21 20.68 -5.45
C VAL A 265 2.21 21.24 -6.45
N GLU A 266 2.68 22.48 -6.27
CA GLU A 266 3.73 23.08 -7.09
C GLU A 266 5.07 22.36 -6.93
N CYS A 267 5.44 21.98 -5.71
CA CYS A 267 6.61 21.16 -5.42
C CYS A 267 6.54 19.82 -6.17
N ILE A 268 5.44 19.09 -6.03
CA ILE A 268 5.22 17.80 -6.73
C ILE A 268 5.36 18.01 -8.24
N ARG A 269 4.67 19.00 -8.83
CA ARG A 269 4.74 19.29 -10.27
C ARG A 269 6.13 19.63 -10.76
N SER A 270 6.92 20.35 -9.97
CA SER A 270 8.29 20.73 -10.33
C SER A 270 9.24 19.54 -10.38
N LEU A 271 8.98 18.51 -9.58
CA LEU A 271 9.83 17.34 -9.44
C LEU A 271 9.41 16.16 -10.36
N THR A 272 8.18 16.19 -10.89
CA THR A 272 7.63 15.12 -11.73
C THR A 272 7.63 15.44 -13.24
N LYS A 273 8.19 16.59 -13.63
CA LYS A 273 8.35 17.02 -15.02
C LYS A 273 9.58 16.39 -15.69
#